data_736826603978836b953f1e8e6e070005
#
_entry.id   736826603978836b953f1e8e6e070005
#
_cell.length_a   1.000
_cell.length_b   1.000
_cell.length_c   1.000
_cell.angle_alpha   90.00
_cell.angle_beta   90.00
_cell.angle_gamma   90.00
#
_symmetry.space_group_name_H-M   'P 1'
#
loop_
_entity.id
_entity.type
_entity.pdbx_description
1 polymer ?
#
loop_
_entity_poly.entity_id
_entity_poly.type
_entity_poly.pdbx_seq_one_letter_code
_entity_poly.pdbx_strand_id
1 'polypeptide(L)'
;MWYNLSSFKKSQNVFYKNNPMKVMKSRWARLRRIVLILGVAFLILWVGADAAIRVASSGRIYSKATVDAVPSARAAVVLGCSRTVRGGLGNLYYQRRIRAAADLYAAGKVRAVVVSGDNHVRSYDEPTDMKGDLVACGVPADRIVCDYAGFRTLDSVVRARKVFGLNDFIVVSQPFHVRRAVFLARGFGINAVGYDAEDVLGRHSVKTCLREQLAKIAALIDVVIRRQPKFLGPLEKVPE
;
A
#
# COMPACT_ATOMS: atom_id res chain seq x y z
N MET A 1 79.17 21.62 -12.27
CA MET A 1 78.08 20.68 -12.59
C MET A 1 76.99 20.94 -11.57
N TRP A 2 76.03 21.83 -11.89
CA TRP A 2 74.97 22.23 -10.95
C TRP A 2 73.71 21.43 -11.26
N TYR A 3 73.38 20.47 -10.43
CA TYR A 3 72.13 19.70 -10.54
C TYR A 3 70.90 20.60 -10.11
N ASN A 4 69.95 20.68 -11.01
CA ASN A 4 68.81 21.56 -10.91
C ASN A 4 67.82 21.05 -9.84
N LEU A 5 67.99 21.50 -8.59
CA LEU A 5 67.19 21.19 -7.42
C LEU A 5 65.66 21.53 -7.58
N SER A 6 65.34 22.42 -8.56
CA SER A 6 63.95 22.84 -8.81
C SER A 6 63.14 21.76 -9.53
N SER A 7 63.77 20.98 -10.39
CA SER A 7 63.14 19.89 -11.14
C SER A 7 62.82 18.68 -10.23
N PHE A 8 63.70 18.43 -9.26
CA PHE A 8 63.46 17.35 -8.26
C PHE A 8 62.33 17.65 -7.32
N LYS A 9 62.15 18.91 -6.84
CA LYS A 9 61.02 19.34 -6.02
C LYS A 9 59.69 19.28 -6.80
N LYS A 10 59.70 19.57 -8.09
CA LYS A 10 58.49 19.50 -8.94
C LYS A 10 58.06 18.06 -9.18
N SER A 11 59.00 17.13 -9.37
CA SER A 11 58.73 15.69 -9.51
C SER A 11 58.17 15.07 -8.21
N GLN A 12 58.77 15.42 -7.06
CA GLN A 12 58.29 14.95 -5.77
C GLN A 12 56.85 15.46 -5.47
N ASN A 13 56.54 16.72 -5.81
CA ASN A 13 55.19 17.27 -5.61
C ASN A 13 54.13 16.62 -6.51
N VAL A 14 54.47 16.17 -7.72
CA VAL A 14 53.59 15.44 -8.64
C VAL A 14 53.33 14.02 -8.10
N PHE A 15 54.36 13.35 -7.57
CA PHE A 15 54.22 12.02 -6.94
C PHE A 15 53.37 12.07 -5.67
N TYR A 16 53.46 13.11 -4.84
CA TYR A 16 52.62 13.29 -3.63
C TYR A 16 51.15 13.62 -3.95
N LYS A 17 50.92 14.31 -5.08
CA LYS A 17 49.57 14.66 -5.53
C LYS A 17 48.78 13.45 -6.08
N ASN A 18 49.49 12.47 -6.65
CA ASN A 18 48.92 11.29 -7.29
C ASN A 18 49.05 10.01 -6.44
N ASN A 19 49.19 10.10 -5.11
CA ASN A 19 49.27 8.93 -4.27
C ASN A 19 47.93 8.14 -4.36
N PRO A 20 47.92 6.95 -4.98
CA PRO A 20 46.70 6.18 -5.24
C PRO A 20 45.96 5.88 -3.94
N MET A 21 46.65 5.72 -2.81
CA MET A 21 46.04 5.51 -1.51
C MET A 21 45.28 6.74 -0.99
N LYS A 22 45.78 7.97 -1.22
CA LYS A 22 45.05 9.21 -0.85
C LYS A 22 43.79 9.40 -1.70
N VAL A 23 43.90 9.15 -3.00
CA VAL A 23 42.76 9.22 -3.93
C VAL A 23 41.70 8.19 -3.56
N MET A 24 42.13 6.96 -3.25
CA MET A 24 41.22 5.89 -2.80
C MET A 24 40.52 6.26 -1.47
N LYS A 25 41.25 6.73 -0.46
CA LYS A 25 40.66 7.19 0.82
C LYS A 25 39.64 8.32 0.61
N SER A 26 39.91 9.28 -0.29
CA SER A 26 38.96 10.37 -0.58
C SER A 26 37.70 9.87 -1.30
N ARG A 27 37.81 8.89 -2.20
CA ARG A 27 36.68 8.25 -2.86
C ARG A 27 35.80 7.49 -1.84
N TRP A 28 36.41 6.72 -0.94
CA TRP A 28 35.71 6.03 0.13
C TRP A 28 35.02 7.00 1.10
N ALA A 29 35.66 8.13 1.45
CA ALA A 29 35.07 9.15 2.27
C ALA A 29 33.83 9.81 1.61
N ARG A 30 33.90 10.09 0.31
CA ARG A 30 32.74 10.60 -0.47
C ARG A 30 31.65 9.57 -0.55
N LEU A 31 31.97 8.31 -0.85
CA LEU A 31 30.98 7.23 -0.90
C LEU A 31 30.25 7.08 0.44
N ARG A 32 30.99 7.06 1.56
CA ARG A 32 30.41 7.00 2.92
C ARG A 32 29.46 8.17 3.18
N ARG A 33 29.83 9.40 2.78
CA ARG A 33 28.95 10.57 2.92
C ARG A 33 27.68 10.43 2.09
N ILE A 34 27.80 9.99 0.84
CA ILE A 34 26.64 9.76 -0.04
C ILE A 34 25.71 8.71 0.56
N VAL A 35 26.25 7.58 1.02
CA VAL A 35 25.46 6.51 1.66
C VAL A 35 24.78 7.03 2.92
N LEU A 36 25.46 7.82 3.74
CA LEU A 36 24.86 8.43 4.94
C LEU A 36 23.71 9.39 4.57
N ILE A 37 23.93 10.28 3.59
CA ILE A 37 22.90 11.22 3.14
C ILE A 37 21.67 10.48 2.61
N LEU A 38 21.88 9.46 1.78
CA LEU A 38 20.79 8.63 1.24
C LEU A 38 20.06 7.87 2.35
N GLY A 39 20.80 7.35 3.34
CA GLY A 39 20.22 6.68 4.50
C GLY A 39 19.35 7.62 5.34
N VAL A 40 19.82 8.83 5.62
CA VAL A 40 19.08 9.87 6.35
C VAL A 40 17.86 10.32 5.55
N ALA A 41 18.00 10.57 4.25
CA ALA A 41 16.89 10.94 3.38
C ALA A 41 15.81 9.85 3.34
N PHE A 42 16.21 8.59 3.24
CA PHE A 42 15.29 7.45 3.30
C PHE A 42 14.55 7.37 4.65
N LEU A 43 15.27 7.56 5.75
CA LEU A 43 14.69 7.56 7.09
C LEU A 43 13.65 8.69 7.26
N ILE A 44 13.96 9.90 6.80
CA ILE A 44 13.04 11.04 6.83
C ILE A 44 11.78 10.73 6.00
N LEU A 45 11.97 10.20 4.79
CA LEU A 45 10.86 9.83 3.90
C LEU A 45 9.99 8.73 4.52
N TRP A 46 10.60 7.74 5.14
CA TRP A 46 9.90 6.65 5.81
C TRP A 46 9.08 7.13 7.01
N VAL A 47 9.69 7.88 7.91
CA VAL A 47 9.01 8.45 9.09
C VAL A 47 7.90 9.42 8.65
N GLY A 48 8.18 10.25 7.66
CA GLY A 48 7.19 11.18 7.10
C GLY A 48 5.99 10.48 6.48
N ALA A 49 6.22 9.39 5.73
CA ALA A 49 5.14 8.60 5.15
C ALA A 49 4.28 7.91 6.22
N ASP A 50 4.90 7.33 7.25
CA ASP A 50 4.16 6.71 8.36
C ASP A 50 3.33 7.74 9.14
N ALA A 51 3.91 8.90 9.45
CA ALA A 51 3.21 9.99 10.12
C ALA A 51 2.03 10.52 9.28
N ALA A 52 2.24 10.76 7.99
CA ALA A 52 1.18 11.22 7.08
C ALA A 52 0.01 10.23 7.03
N ILE A 53 0.30 8.92 6.92
CA ILE A 53 -0.73 7.88 6.92
C ILE A 53 -1.48 7.85 8.24
N ARG A 54 -0.80 7.90 9.39
CA ARG A 54 -1.44 7.92 10.72
C ARG A 54 -2.34 9.14 10.89
N VAL A 55 -1.87 10.31 10.57
CA VAL A 55 -2.64 11.56 10.66
C VAL A 55 -3.86 11.52 9.74
N ALA A 56 -3.67 11.09 8.49
CA ALA A 56 -4.76 11.01 7.52
C ALA A 56 -5.84 10.00 7.91
N SER A 57 -5.48 8.90 8.57
CA SER A 57 -6.41 7.84 8.98
C SER A 57 -6.97 8.01 10.40
N SER A 58 -6.48 8.99 11.16
CA SER A 58 -6.93 9.23 12.54
C SER A 58 -8.43 9.54 12.59
N GLY A 59 -9.16 8.91 13.53
CA GLY A 59 -10.60 9.07 13.70
C GLY A 59 -11.46 8.51 12.55
N ARG A 60 -10.85 7.75 11.61
CA ARG A 60 -11.54 7.20 10.44
C ARG A 60 -11.45 5.68 10.33
N ILE A 61 -10.91 5.02 11.34
CA ILE A 61 -10.77 3.56 11.37
C ILE A 61 -11.70 3.00 12.43
N TYR A 62 -12.52 2.08 12.03
CA TYR A 62 -13.49 1.37 12.85
C TYR A 62 -13.15 -0.12 12.88
N SER A 63 -13.72 -0.84 13.83
CA SER A 63 -13.53 -2.29 14.00
C SER A 63 -14.84 -2.96 14.38
N LYS A 64 -14.86 -4.27 14.52
CA LYS A 64 -16.04 -5.02 14.95
C LYS A 64 -16.60 -4.51 16.26
N ALA A 65 -15.75 -4.12 17.21
CA ALA A 65 -16.18 -3.56 18.49
C ALA A 65 -16.89 -2.19 18.37
N THR A 66 -16.73 -1.51 17.24
CA THR A 66 -17.29 -0.17 16.97
C THR A 66 -18.19 -0.17 15.73
N VAL A 67 -18.75 -1.30 15.35
CA VAL A 67 -19.57 -1.43 14.13
C VAL A 67 -20.74 -0.46 14.12
N ASP A 68 -21.37 -0.24 15.27
CA ASP A 68 -22.51 0.69 15.40
C ASP A 68 -22.12 2.14 15.13
N ALA A 69 -20.88 2.52 15.42
CA ALA A 69 -20.34 3.85 15.17
C ALA A 69 -19.84 4.04 13.73
N VAL A 70 -19.78 2.98 12.92
CA VAL A 70 -19.39 3.08 11.50
C VAL A 70 -20.42 3.91 10.75
N PRO A 71 -20.05 4.99 10.07
CA PRO A 71 -20.98 5.73 9.22
C PRO A 71 -21.47 4.84 8.06
N SER A 72 -22.77 4.89 7.78
CA SER A 72 -23.31 4.16 6.64
C SER A 72 -22.76 4.71 5.33
N ALA A 73 -22.50 3.83 4.39
CA ALA A 73 -22.04 4.17 3.04
C ALA A 73 -22.80 3.32 2.01
N ARG A 74 -22.74 3.72 0.73
CA ARG A 74 -23.37 2.95 -0.35
C ARG A 74 -22.75 1.57 -0.49
N ALA A 75 -21.42 1.46 -0.37
CA ALA A 75 -20.74 0.18 -0.51
C ALA A 75 -19.53 0.03 0.41
N ALA A 76 -19.20 -1.24 0.71
CA ALA A 76 -17.89 -1.63 1.20
C ALA A 76 -16.96 -1.98 0.02
N VAL A 77 -15.72 -1.53 0.05
CA VAL A 77 -14.67 -1.93 -0.90
C VAL A 77 -13.71 -2.87 -0.17
N VAL A 78 -13.78 -4.15 -0.51
CA VAL A 78 -12.95 -5.19 0.10
C VAL A 78 -11.67 -5.34 -0.71
N LEU A 79 -10.53 -5.08 -0.09
CA LEU A 79 -9.24 -5.20 -0.77
C LEU A 79 -8.83 -6.67 -0.89
N GLY A 80 -8.45 -7.10 -2.08
CA GLY A 80 -8.09 -8.47 -2.41
C GLY A 80 -6.85 -9.00 -1.69
N CYS A 81 -6.83 -10.29 -1.50
CA CYS A 81 -5.66 -11.10 -1.17
C CYS A 81 -5.96 -12.56 -1.51
N SER A 82 -4.92 -13.35 -1.71
CA SER A 82 -5.04 -14.75 -2.05
C SER A 82 -5.90 -15.54 -1.06
N ARG A 83 -6.82 -16.36 -1.56
CA ARG A 83 -7.65 -17.28 -0.77
C ARG A 83 -6.82 -18.32 0.00
N THR A 84 -5.71 -18.75 -0.59
CA THR A 84 -4.80 -19.73 0.00
C THR A 84 -3.40 -19.17 0.16
N VAL A 85 -2.63 -19.74 1.08
CA VAL A 85 -1.19 -19.52 1.24
C VAL A 85 -0.39 -20.67 0.62
N ARG A 86 0.95 -20.57 0.61
CA ARG A 86 1.81 -21.65 0.14
C ARG A 86 1.46 -22.95 0.86
N GLY A 87 1.31 -24.04 0.09
CA GLY A 87 0.90 -25.35 0.59
C GLY A 87 -0.61 -25.59 0.58
N GLY A 88 -1.41 -24.69 -0.05
CA GLY A 88 -2.85 -24.89 -0.21
C GLY A 88 -3.69 -24.63 1.04
N LEU A 89 -3.07 -24.19 2.13
CA LEU A 89 -3.79 -23.88 3.38
C LEU A 89 -4.59 -22.59 3.22
N GLY A 90 -5.75 -22.50 3.87
CA GLY A 90 -6.60 -21.31 3.88
C GLY A 90 -5.88 -20.10 4.45
N ASN A 91 -6.03 -18.95 3.78
CA ASN A 91 -5.45 -17.69 4.21
C ASN A 91 -6.37 -17.00 5.24
N LEU A 92 -5.93 -16.92 6.49
CA LEU A 92 -6.71 -16.27 7.55
C LEU A 92 -6.97 -14.78 7.30
N TYR A 93 -6.06 -14.07 6.63
CA TYR A 93 -6.29 -12.67 6.24
C TYR A 93 -7.48 -12.54 5.29
N TYR A 94 -7.58 -13.45 4.32
CA TYR A 94 -8.70 -13.53 3.39
C TYR A 94 -10.01 -13.80 4.12
N GLN A 95 -10.07 -14.87 4.91
CA GLN A 95 -11.28 -15.27 5.65
C GLN A 95 -11.82 -14.15 6.55
N ARG A 96 -10.93 -13.43 7.23
CA ARG A 96 -11.30 -12.32 8.10
C ARG A 96 -11.82 -11.12 7.32
N ARG A 97 -11.30 -10.83 6.12
CA ARG A 97 -11.86 -9.78 5.26
C ARG A 97 -13.27 -10.11 4.78
N ILE A 98 -13.48 -11.36 4.33
CA ILE A 98 -14.80 -11.82 3.91
C ILE A 98 -15.80 -11.68 5.04
N ARG A 99 -15.46 -12.17 6.23
CA ARG A 99 -16.33 -12.04 7.41
C ARG A 99 -16.61 -10.59 7.78
N ALA A 100 -15.60 -9.75 7.82
CA ALA A 100 -15.74 -8.33 8.15
C ALA A 100 -16.68 -7.60 7.17
N ALA A 101 -16.59 -7.91 5.88
CA ALA A 101 -17.49 -7.35 4.88
C ALA A 101 -18.92 -7.85 5.02
N ALA A 102 -19.10 -9.14 5.30
CA ALA A 102 -20.42 -9.72 5.58
C ALA A 102 -21.05 -9.14 6.85
N ASP A 103 -20.26 -8.96 7.92
CA ASP A 103 -20.71 -8.32 9.17
C ASP A 103 -21.21 -6.89 8.92
N LEU A 104 -20.49 -6.08 8.10
CA LEU A 104 -20.93 -4.73 7.72
C LEU A 104 -22.24 -4.74 6.93
N TYR A 105 -22.39 -5.68 6.00
CA TYR A 105 -23.60 -5.83 5.22
C TYR A 105 -24.78 -6.23 6.12
N ALA A 106 -24.60 -7.23 6.97
CA ALA A 106 -25.63 -7.70 7.92
C ALA A 106 -26.03 -6.62 8.94
N ALA A 107 -25.09 -5.75 9.35
CA ALA A 107 -25.37 -4.60 10.20
C ALA A 107 -26.06 -3.43 9.47
N GLY A 108 -26.37 -3.56 8.16
CA GLY A 108 -27.00 -2.52 7.36
C GLY A 108 -26.14 -1.27 7.14
N LYS A 109 -24.82 -1.37 7.37
CA LYS A 109 -23.89 -0.25 7.18
C LYS A 109 -23.55 0.01 5.71
N VAL A 110 -23.74 -0.99 4.86
CA VAL A 110 -23.57 -0.90 3.40
C VAL A 110 -24.70 -1.64 2.68
N ARG A 111 -25.02 -1.19 1.47
CA ARG A 111 -26.06 -1.80 0.61
C ARG A 111 -25.46 -2.72 -0.46
N ALA A 112 -24.17 -2.58 -0.73
CA ALA A 112 -23.45 -3.39 -1.69
C ALA A 112 -22.01 -3.62 -1.23
N VAL A 113 -21.35 -4.60 -1.84
CA VAL A 113 -19.94 -4.92 -1.61
C VAL A 113 -19.22 -4.94 -2.94
N VAL A 114 -18.14 -4.15 -3.08
CA VAL A 114 -17.22 -4.22 -4.21
C VAL A 114 -16.00 -5.02 -3.77
N VAL A 115 -15.73 -6.15 -4.40
CA VAL A 115 -14.55 -6.97 -4.16
C VAL A 115 -13.49 -6.62 -5.19
N SER A 116 -12.38 -6.01 -4.75
CA SER A 116 -11.36 -5.47 -5.64
C SER A 116 -10.05 -6.23 -5.48
N GLY A 117 -9.65 -6.97 -6.49
CA GLY A 117 -8.50 -7.85 -6.47
C GLY A 117 -7.84 -8.04 -7.81
N ASP A 118 -6.91 -8.97 -7.85
CA ASP A 118 -6.08 -9.30 -8.99
C ASP A 118 -6.67 -10.49 -9.79
N ASN A 119 -6.65 -10.36 -11.11
CA ASN A 119 -7.14 -11.38 -12.04
C ASN A 119 -6.22 -11.49 -13.29
N HIS A 120 -4.96 -11.07 -13.22
CA HIS A 120 -4.14 -11.07 -14.45
C HIS A 120 -3.57 -12.43 -14.84
N VAL A 121 -3.79 -13.48 -14.05
CA VAL A 121 -3.40 -14.87 -14.36
C VAL A 121 -4.65 -15.74 -14.41
N ARG A 122 -4.85 -16.50 -15.50
CA ARG A 122 -6.05 -17.34 -15.72
C ARG A 122 -6.40 -18.31 -14.58
N SER A 123 -5.43 -18.70 -13.77
CA SER A 123 -5.61 -19.59 -12.62
C SER A 123 -5.82 -18.85 -11.29
N TYR A 124 -5.94 -17.52 -11.31
CA TYR A 124 -5.98 -16.69 -10.12
C TYR A 124 -6.98 -15.56 -10.29
N ASP A 125 -8.16 -15.73 -9.69
CA ASP A 125 -9.29 -14.80 -9.79
C ASP A 125 -9.80 -14.46 -8.38
N GLU A 126 -9.12 -13.51 -7.74
CA GLU A 126 -9.48 -13.08 -6.39
C GLU A 126 -10.92 -12.56 -6.27
N PRO A 127 -11.41 -11.68 -7.16
CA PRO A 127 -12.75 -11.15 -7.02
C PRO A 127 -13.85 -12.22 -7.13
N THR A 128 -13.71 -13.19 -8.01
CA THR A 128 -14.69 -14.28 -8.16
C THR A 128 -14.70 -15.18 -6.93
N ASP A 129 -13.53 -15.54 -6.39
CA ASP A 129 -13.43 -16.30 -5.13
C ASP A 129 -14.08 -15.53 -3.98
N MET A 130 -13.78 -14.23 -3.84
CA MET A 130 -14.34 -13.38 -2.80
C MET A 130 -15.86 -13.24 -2.89
N LYS A 131 -16.40 -13.13 -4.13
CA LYS A 131 -17.83 -13.09 -4.37
C LYS A 131 -18.51 -14.38 -3.90
N GLY A 132 -17.97 -15.53 -4.27
CA GLY A 132 -18.50 -16.84 -3.87
C GLY A 132 -18.53 -17.01 -2.35
N ASP A 133 -17.45 -16.63 -1.67
CA ASP A 133 -17.37 -16.76 -0.21
C ASP A 133 -18.24 -15.73 0.53
N LEU A 134 -18.46 -14.52 -0.02
CA LEU A 134 -19.42 -13.56 0.52
C LEU A 134 -20.85 -14.05 0.39
N VAL A 135 -21.21 -14.68 -0.73
CA VAL A 135 -22.53 -15.32 -0.92
C VAL A 135 -22.72 -16.42 0.12
N ALA A 136 -21.73 -17.24 0.36
CA ALA A 136 -21.77 -18.27 1.39
C ALA A 136 -21.91 -17.68 2.82
N CYS A 137 -21.49 -16.41 3.02
CA CYS A 137 -21.70 -15.66 4.27
C CYS A 137 -23.01 -14.88 4.32
N GLY A 138 -23.93 -15.05 3.36
CA GLY A 138 -25.26 -14.47 3.37
C GLY A 138 -25.41 -13.11 2.67
N VAL A 139 -24.40 -12.64 1.95
CA VAL A 139 -24.52 -11.44 1.11
C VAL A 139 -25.15 -11.83 -0.24
N PRO A 140 -26.29 -11.24 -0.66
CA PRO A 140 -26.91 -11.58 -1.94
C PRO A 140 -25.97 -11.34 -3.13
N ALA A 141 -25.96 -12.24 -4.09
CA ALA A 141 -25.06 -12.21 -5.24
C ALA A 141 -25.22 -10.97 -6.12
N ASP A 142 -26.43 -10.40 -6.18
CA ASP A 142 -26.76 -9.16 -6.88
C ASP A 142 -26.28 -7.90 -6.16
N ARG A 143 -25.88 -8.01 -4.89
CA ARG A 143 -25.28 -6.95 -4.07
C ARG A 143 -23.75 -6.97 -4.09
N ILE A 144 -23.12 -7.88 -4.85
CA ILE A 144 -21.66 -8.00 -4.92
C ILE A 144 -21.19 -7.69 -6.33
N VAL A 145 -20.32 -6.68 -6.45
CA VAL A 145 -19.68 -6.25 -7.70
C VAL A 145 -18.21 -6.63 -7.67
N CYS A 146 -17.70 -7.20 -8.76
CA CYS A 146 -16.30 -7.62 -8.88
C CYS A 146 -15.47 -6.55 -9.61
N ASP A 147 -14.40 -6.09 -9.00
CA ASP A 147 -13.37 -5.26 -9.59
C ASP A 147 -12.13 -6.11 -9.89
N TYR A 148 -11.92 -6.45 -11.15
CA TYR A 148 -10.83 -7.31 -11.61
C TYR A 148 -9.52 -6.56 -11.90
N ALA A 149 -9.45 -5.27 -11.64
CA ALA A 149 -8.27 -4.46 -11.89
C ALA A 149 -7.72 -3.76 -10.64
N GLY A 150 -7.99 -4.34 -9.47
CA GLY A 150 -7.49 -3.89 -8.17
C GLY A 150 -6.08 -4.41 -7.85
N PHE A 151 -5.10 -4.23 -8.75
CA PHE A 151 -3.74 -4.77 -8.59
C PHE A 151 -2.96 -4.13 -7.45
N ARG A 152 -3.24 -2.88 -7.14
CA ARG A 152 -2.63 -2.10 -6.06
C ARG A 152 -3.71 -1.41 -5.25
N THR A 153 -3.41 -1.08 -4.00
CA THR A 153 -4.32 -0.32 -3.14
C THR A 153 -4.79 0.99 -3.78
N LEU A 154 -3.90 1.68 -4.51
CA LEU A 154 -4.24 2.86 -5.29
C LEU A 154 -5.33 2.56 -6.32
N ASP A 155 -5.18 1.46 -7.05
CA ASP A 155 -6.10 1.08 -8.12
C ASP A 155 -7.50 0.84 -7.54
N SER A 156 -7.60 0.02 -6.49
CA SER A 156 -8.87 -0.26 -5.80
C SER A 156 -9.58 1.01 -5.34
N VAL A 157 -8.83 1.93 -4.70
CA VAL A 157 -9.38 3.17 -4.15
C VAL A 157 -9.84 4.15 -5.23
N VAL A 158 -9.01 4.38 -6.24
CA VAL A 158 -9.32 5.35 -7.30
C VAL A 158 -10.40 4.81 -8.24
N ARG A 159 -10.38 3.49 -8.54
CA ARG A 159 -11.41 2.83 -9.34
C ARG A 159 -12.76 2.80 -8.62
N ALA A 160 -12.79 2.64 -7.29
CA ALA A 160 -14.01 2.76 -6.51
C ALA A 160 -14.78 4.04 -6.85
N ARG A 161 -14.08 5.17 -6.98
CA ARG A 161 -14.69 6.43 -7.39
C ARG A 161 -14.92 6.54 -8.91
N LYS A 162 -13.90 6.24 -9.72
CA LYS A 162 -13.92 6.55 -11.15
C LYS A 162 -14.68 5.54 -12.00
N VAL A 163 -14.71 4.28 -11.58
CA VAL A 163 -15.38 3.19 -12.29
C VAL A 163 -16.70 2.83 -11.63
N PHE A 164 -16.74 2.78 -10.29
CA PHE A 164 -17.92 2.35 -9.55
C PHE A 164 -18.75 3.53 -8.99
N GLY A 165 -18.36 4.78 -9.26
CA GLY A 165 -19.11 5.97 -8.89
C GLY A 165 -19.27 6.20 -7.38
N LEU A 166 -18.40 5.62 -6.56
CA LEU A 166 -18.45 5.73 -5.11
C LEU A 166 -17.66 6.95 -4.64
N ASN A 167 -18.36 8.00 -4.21
CA ASN A 167 -17.73 9.19 -3.62
C ASN A 167 -17.39 9.00 -2.14
N ASP A 168 -18.13 8.12 -1.47
CA ASP A 168 -17.94 7.67 -0.10
C ASP A 168 -18.09 6.15 -0.04
N PHE A 169 -17.23 5.49 0.73
CA PHE A 169 -17.26 4.05 0.91
C PHE A 169 -16.49 3.61 2.15
N ILE A 170 -16.70 2.37 2.56
CA ILE A 170 -15.98 1.74 3.66
C ILE A 170 -14.93 0.79 3.07
N VAL A 171 -13.65 1.04 3.34
CA VAL A 171 -12.57 0.12 2.95
C VAL A 171 -12.44 -1.00 3.98
N VAL A 172 -12.50 -2.24 3.53
CA VAL A 172 -12.34 -3.43 4.39
C VAL A 172 -11.01 -4.11 4.11
N SER A 173 -10.13 -4.18 5.10
CA SER A 173 -8.87 -4.94 5.06
C SER A 173 -8.24 -5.01 6.46
N GLN A 174 -7.01 -5.57 6.58
CA GLN A 174 -6.28 -5.56 7.84
C GLN A 174 -5.82 -4.14 8.24
N PRO A 175 -5.59 -3.88 9.55
CA PRO A 175 -5.31 -2.55 10.11
C PRO A 175 -4.23 -1.75 9.36
N PHE A 176 -3.10 -2.39 9.05
CA PHE A 176 -2.00 -1.74 8.33
C PHE A 176 -2.37 -1.33 6.90
N HIS A 177 -3.18 -2.15 6.22
CA HIS A 177 -3.61 -1.95 4.84
C HIS A 177 -4.73 -0.90 4.75
N VAL A 178 -5.72 -0.97 5.65
CA VAL A 178 -6.83 -0.01 5.72
C VAL A 178 -6.34 1.41 5.91
N ARG A 179 -5.39 1.65 6.82
CA ARG A 179 -4.81 3.00 7.04
C ARG A 179 -4.21 3.58 5.77
N ARG A 180 -3.46 2.77 5.02
CA ARG A 180 -2.87 3.19 3.74
C ARG A 180 -3.94 3.46 2.68
N ALA A 181 -5.00 2.67 2.63
CA ALA A 181 -6.11 2.88 1.70
C ALA A 181 -6.88 4.17 2.02
N VAL A 182 -7.16 4.46 3.29
CA VAL A 182 -7.80 5.71 3.73
C VAL A 182 -6.91 6.92 3.43
N PHE A 183 -5.58 6.81 3.63
CA PHE A 183 -4.64 7.86 3.24
C PHE A 183 -4.69 8.14 1.73
N LEU A 184 -4.66 7.11 0.90
CA LEU A 184 -4.78 7.24 -0.55
C LEU A 184 -6.13 7.88 -0.93
N ALA A 185 -7.24 7.40 -0.37
CA ALA A 185 -8.56 7.95 -0.63
C ALA A 185 -8.60 9.47 -0.37
N ARG A 186 -8.15 9.90 0.80
CA ARG A 186 -8.08 11.32 1.16
C ARG A 186 -7.17 12.11 0.24
N GLY A 187 -6.00 11.57 -0.11
CA GLY A 187 -5.08 12.18 -1.05
C GLY A 187 -5.71 12.44 -2.42
N PHE A 188 -6.67 11.62 -2.83
CA PHE A 188 -7.44 11.79 -4.08
C PHE A 188 -8.78 12.49 -3.90
N GLY A 189 -9.06 13.06 -2.73
CA GLY A 189 -10.30 13.78 -2.45
C GLY A 189 -11.54 12.87 -2.34
N ILE A 190 -11.34 11.61 -1.91
CA ILE A 190 -12.38 10.61 -1.71
C ILE A 190 -12.67 10.50 -0.21
N ASN A 191 -13.95 10.54 0.18
CA ASN A 191 -14.37 10.42 1.57
C ASN A 191 -14.53 8.94 1.95
N ALA A 192 -13.43 8.27 2.24
CA ALA A 192 -13.46 6.88 2.71
C ALA A 192 -13.17 6.78 4.21
N VAL A 193 -13.80 5.82 4.85
CA VAL A 193 -13.46 5.34 6.18
C VAL A 193 -12.98 3.90 6.10
N GLY A 194 -12.24 3.45 7.10
CA GLY A 194 -11.71 2.11 7.16
C GLY A 194 -12.45 1.24 8.15
N TYR A 195 -12.62 -0.02 7.81
CA TYR A 195 -13.10 -1.05 8.72
C TYR A 195 -12.07 -2.16 8.82
N ASP A 196 -11.52 -2.32 10.02
CA ASP A 196 -10.47 -3.30 10.27
C ASP A 196 -11.05 -4.71 10.33
N ALA A 197 -10.68 -5.55 9.36
CA ALA A 197 -10.76 -6.98 9.53
C ALA A 197 -9.74 -7.39 10.61
N GLU A 198 -10.15 -8.26 11.52
CA GLU A 198 -9.28 -8.72 12.62
C GLU A 198 -7.89 -9.12 12.12
N ASP A 199 -6.85 -8.70 12.83
CA ASP A 199 -5.48 -9.06 12.47
C ASP A 199 -5.20 -10.52 12.84
N VAL A 200 -4.36 -11.18 12.06
CA VAL A 200 -3.93 -12.54 12.37
C VAL A 200 -2.93 -12.48 13.51
N LEU A 201 -3.31 -13.04 14.67
CA LEU A 201 -2.41 -13.17 15.82
C LEU A 201 -1.19 -14.00 15.40
N GLY A 202 -0.04 -13.37 15.33
CA GLY A 202 1.20 -14.00 14.91
C GLY A 202 2.19 -12.94 14.41
N ARG A 203 3.47 -13.29 14.42
CA ARG A 203 4.51 -12.41 13.89
C ARG A 203 4.33 -12.29 12.38
N HIS A 204 4.02 -11.09 11.90
CA HIS A 204 4.19 -10.81 10.47
C HIS A 204 5.61 -11.19 10.06
N SER A 205 5.76 -11.88 8.94
CA SER A 205 7.09 -12.20 8.45
C SER A 205 7.88 -10.90 8.22
N VAL A 206 9.19 -10.92 8.45
CA VAL A 206 10.08 -9.78 8.17
C VAL A 206 9.86 -9.25 6.75
N LYS A 207 9.63 -10.16 5.80
CA LYS A 207 9.30 -9.82 4.41
C LYS A 207 8.01 -9.00 4.31
N THR A 208 6.96 -9.35 5.04
CA THR A 208 5.69 -8.60 5.06
C THR A 208 5.88 -7.22 5.66
N CYS A 209 6.61 -7.11 6.78
CA CYS A 209 6.91 -5.84 7.41
C CYS A 209 7.68 -4.91 6.48
N LEU A 210 8.74 -5.41 5.83
CA LEU A 210 9.54 -4.62 4.89
C LEU A 210 8.71 -4.17 3.68
N ARG A 211 7.91 -5.07 3.10
CA ARG A 211 7.00 -4.75 2.00
C ARG A 211 6.04 -3.62 2.40
N GLU A 212 5.49 -3.65 3.61
CA GLU A 212 4.56 -2.62 4.07
C GLU A 212 5.25 -1.26 4.27
N GLN A 213 6.51 -1.22 4.74
CA GLN A 213 7.23 0.05 4.84
C GLN A 213 7.46 0.67 3.45
N LEU A 214 7.87 -0.13 2.47
CA LEU A 214 8.02 0.35 1.09
C LEU A 214 6.68 0.76 0.48
N ALA A 215 5.59 0.04 0.78
CA ALA A 215 4.25 0.39 0.30
C ALA A 215 3.73 1.71 0.87
N LYS A 216 4.11 2.11 2.09
CA LYS A 216 3.80 3.43 2.66
C LYS A 216 4.47 4.56 1.88
N ILE A 217 5.77 4.40 1.59
CA ILE A 217 6.53 5.37 0.78
C ILE A 217 5.92 5.47 -0.63
N ALA A 218 5.62 4.33 -1.24
CA ALA A 218 4.98 4.30 -2.56
C ALA A 218 3.64 5.02 -2.55
N ALA A 219 2.81 4.83 -1.52
CA ALA A 219 1.52 5.53 -1.38
C ALA A 219 1.69 7.04 -1.25
N LEU A 220 2.69 7.51 -0.50
CA LEU A 220 3.00 8.94 -0.41
C LEU A 220 3.39 9.52 -1.77
N ILE A 221 4.27 8.83 -2.49
CA ILE A 221 4.68 9.24 -3.85
C ILE A 221 3.47 9.25 -4.78
N ASP A 222 2.63 8.20 -4.77
CA ASP A 222 1.44 8.10 -5.62
C ASP A 222 0.48 9.28 -5.42
N VAL A 223 0.31 9.75 -4.18
CA VAL A 223 -0.51 10.94 -3.87
C VAL A 223 0.15 12.22 -4.39
N VAL A 224 1.45 12.40 -4.16
CA VAL A 224 2.18 13.61 -4.58
C VAL A 224 2.17 13.78 -6.09
N ILE A 225 2.44 12.71 -6.85
CA ILE A 225 2.45 12.76 -8.31
C ILE A 225 1.07 12.56 -8.95
N ARG A 226 0.00 12.40 -8.14
CA ARG A 226 -1.37 12.14 -8.61
C ARG A 226 -1.47 10.94 -9.54
N ARG A 227 -0.75 9.85 -9.21
CA ARG A 227 -0.70 8.66 -10.05
C ARG A 227 -2.10 8.09 -10.29
N GLN A 228 -2.36 7.70 -11.55
CA GLN A 228 -3.61 7.08 -11.93
C GLN A 228 -3.48 5.55 -11.96
N PRO A 229 -4.59 4.80 -11.79
CA PRO A 229 -4.63 3.36 -12.03
C PRO A 229 -4.15 3.02 -13.45
N LYS A 230 -3.54 1.85 -13.59
CA LYS A 230 -3.09 1.36 -14.90
C LYS A 230 -4.28 1.11 -15.84
N PHE A 231 -5.39 0.63 -15.30
CA PHE A 231 -6.61 0.35 -16.04
C PHE A 231 -7.78 1.09 -15.40
N LEU A 232 -8.38 1.98 -16.18
CA LEU A 232 -9.71 2.53 -15.93
C LEU A 232 -10.63 1.84 -16.92
N GLY A 233 -11.79 1.43 -16.53
CA GLY A 233 -12.82 0.87 -17.40
C GLY A 233 -13.95 1.88 -17.61
N PRO A 234 -15.02 1.48 -18.29
CA PRO A 234 -16.27 2.22 -18.30
C PRO A 234 -16.86 2.27 -16.89
N LEU A 235 -17.86 3.16 -16.70
CA LEU A 235 -18.61 3.21 -15.45
C LEU A 235 -19.42 1.92 -15.27
N GLU A 236 -19.32 1.33 -14.10
CA GLU A 236 -20.06 0.16 -13.69
C GLU A 236 -21.05 0.53 -12.57
N LYS A 237 -22.26 -0.04 -12.63
CA LYS A 237 -23.30 0.24 -11.63
C LYS A 237 -23.05 -0.57 -10.37
N VAL A 238 -23.03 0.11 -9.24
CA VAL A 238 -23.12 -0.52 -7.92
C VAL A 238 -24.57 -0.45 -7.49
N PRO A 239 -25.19 -1.54 -6.99
CA PRO A 239 -26.55 -1.56 -6.49
C PRO A 239 -26.82 -0.51 -5.41
N GLU A 240 -28.02 0.05 -5.41
CA GLU A 240 -28.49 1.05 -4.42
C GLU A 240 -29.13 0.39 -3.21
#